data_06bd3b4a970ecb9d93912fd48c7fb43b
#
_entry.id   06bd3b4a970ecb9d93912fd48c7fb43b
#
_cell.length_a   1.000
_cell.length_b   1.000
_cell.length_c   1.000
_cell.angle_alpha   90.00
_cell.angle_beta   90.00
_cell.angle_gamma   90.00
#
_symmetry.space_group_name_H-M   'P 1'
#
loop_
_entity.id
_entity.type
_entity.pdbx_description
1 polymer ?
#
loop_
_entity_poly.entity_id
_entity_poly.type
_entity_poly.pdbx_seq_one_letter_code
_entity_poly.pdbx_strand_id
1 'polypeptide(L)'
;MEEKITISVIKADVGGLCGHTEAPEELLEVCECILEEAVGEILIDYYVTRCGDDIDLIMTHRLGVDNEKVHELAWRAFEEATKVAKELKLYGAGQDLLAEAFSGNVRGMGPGCAEMEFVERPSEPVIVFCCDKTDPSAFNLPLYKMFADPFNTAGLVYDKSMISGFKFDVLDIVDNRQVTLKTPEESYQLLALIGNLERYCIKRVHRAGDKEIAAVVSSEKLNLIAGKYVGKDDPVAIVRAQSGMPAVGEILEPFANPHFVPGWMRGCHWGPLMPVSEEDARPTRFDGPPRIIALGFQISRGKLIGPNDLFEDVAFDKAREKALEMADIIRGMGPFQPHRLPESMLEYTSVPEILEKLKERFIDKEKK
;
A
#
# COMPACT_ATOMS: atom_id res chain seq x y z
N MET A 1 27.74 -15.66 10.54
CA MET A 1 26.62 -14.69 10.53
C MET A 1 25.48 -15.41 9.86
N GLU A 2 24.32 -15.38 10.44
CA GLU A 2 23.12 -15.91 9.81
C GLU A 2 22.85 -15.11 8.54
N GLU A 3 22.49 -15.82 7.48
CA GLU A 3 22.25 -15.20 6.16
C GLU A 3 20.91 -14.47 6.19
N LYS A 4 20.92 -13.20 5.82
CA LYS A 4 19.71 -12.39 5.76
C LYS A 4 19.10 -12.44 4.37
N ILE A 5 17.77 -12.39 4.34
CA ILE A 5 16.96 -12.25 3.13
C ILE A 5 16.29 -10.90 3.16
N THR A 6 16.18 -10.27 2.02
CA THR A 6 15.39 -9.04 1.82
C THR A 6 14.26 -9.35 0.86
N ILE A 7 13.05 -8.92 1.21
CA ILE A 7 11.92 -8.83 0.30
C ILE A 7 11.75 -7.37 -0.06
N SER A 8 11.78 -7.06 -1.35
CA SER A 8 11.45 -5.75 -1.90
C SER A 8 10.19 -5.85 -2.73
N VAL A 9 9.16 -5.08 -2.39
CA VAL A 9 7.96 -4.92 -3.19
C VAL A 9 7.96 -3.51 -3.74
N ILE A 10 8.07 -3.40 -5.06
CA ILE A 10 8.17 -2.12 -5.76
C ILE A 10 7.06 -2.04 -6.79
N LYS A 11 6.29 -0.97 -6.73
CA LYS A 11 5.12 -0.79 -7.58
C LYS A 11 5.17 0.50 -8.40
N ALA A 12 4.56 0.48 -9.57
CA ALA A 12 4.38 1.68 -10.39
C ALA A 12 3.16 1.58 -11.30
N ASP A 13 2.48 2.73 -11.51
CA ASP A 13 1.56 2.95 -12.62
C ASP A 13 2.37 3.29 -13.87
N VAL A 14 2.36 2.38 -14.83
CA VAL A 14 3.06 2.53 -16.12
C VAL A 14 2.11 2.61 -17.30
N GLY A 15 0.80 2.45 -17.06
CA GLY A 15 -0.26 2.62 -18.04
C GLY A 15 -1.38 1.60 -17.93
N GLY A 16 -2.62 2.09 -18.00
CA GLY A 16 -3.83 1.32 -17.81
C GLY A 16 -4.65 1.09 -19.09
N LEU A 17 -5.31 -0.05 -19.14
CA LEU A 17 -6.29 -0.42 -20.16
C LEU A 17 -7.67 0.12 -19.77
N CYS A 18 -8.36 0.79 -20.72
CA CYS A 18 -9.62 1.50 -20.47
C CYS A 18 -9.56 2.53 -19.31
N GLY A 19 -8.56 3.41 -19.33
CA GLY A 19 -8.30 4.33 -18.22
C GLY A 19 -7.52 3.62 -17.11
N HIS A 20 -7.83 3.95 -15.85
CA HIS A 20 -7.16 3.41 -14.67
C HIS A 20 -7.83 2.13 -14.14
N THR A 21 -8.05 1.11 -14.98
CA THR A 21 -8.74 -0.09 -14.51
C THR A 21 -7.83 -1.30 -14.33
N GLU A 22 -6.87 -1.48 -15.23
CA GLU A 22 -6.02 -2.66 -15.21
C GLU A 22 -4.71 -2.43 -15.99
N ALA A 23 -3.59 -2.86 -15.44
CA ALA A 23 -2.37 -3.03 -16.22
C ALA A 23 -2.52 -4.28 -17.10
N PRO A 24 -2.40 -4.20 -18.44
CA PRO A 24 -2.57 -5.35 -19.31
C PRO A 24 -1.41 -6.34 -19.20
N GLU A 25 -1.66 -7.59 -19.57
CA GLU A 25 -0.72 -8.73 -19.45
C GLU A 25 0.61 -8.46 -20.15
N GLU A 26 0.58 -7.78 -21.30
CA GLU A 26 1.78 -7.45 -22.07
C GLU A 26 2.82 -6.64 -21.26
N LEU A 27 2.35 -5.84 -20.29
CA LEU A 27 3.25 -5.07 -19.43
C LEU A 27 3.87 -5.95 -18.33
N LEU A 28 3.09 -6.90 -17.79
CA LEU A 28 3.57 -7.85 -16.80
C LEU A 28 4.63 -8.76 -17.41
N GLU A 29 4.36 -9.33 -18.60
CA GLU A 29 5.31 -10.18 -19.33
C GLU A 29 6.66 -9.49 -19.56
N VAL A 30 6.66 -8.20 -19.90
CA VAL A 30 7.91 -7.42 -20.05
C VAL A 30 8.67 -7.33 -18.72
N CYS A 31 7.97 -7.04 -17.61
CA CYS A 31 8.57 -6.99 -16.30
C CYS A 31 9.14 -8.36 -15.89
N GLU A 32 8.38 -9.44 -16.10
CA GLU A 32 8.81 -10.81 -15.83
C GLU A 32 10.09 -11.17 -16.60
N CYS A 33 10.17 -10.88 -17.89
CA CYS A 33 11.35 -11.14 -18.70
C CYS A 33 12.61 -10.44 -18.12
N ILE A 34 12.48 -9.21 -17.65
CA ILE A 34 13.59 -8.44 -17.10
C ILE A 34 14.04 -8.97 -15.73
N LEU A 35 13.07 -9.36 -14.88
CA LEU A 35 13.40 -9.91 -13.57
C LEU A 35 13.99 -11.33 -13.69
N GLU A 36 13.50 -12.16 -14.62
CA GLU A 36 14.04 -13.49 -14.87
C GLU A 36 15.52 -13.45 -15.25
N GLU A 37 15.94 -12.49 -16.09
CA GLU A 37 17.35 -12.29 -16.43
C GLU A 37 18.25 -11.99 -15.23
N ALA A 38 17.69 -11.44 -14.16
CA ALA A 38 18.42 -11.06 -12.95
C ALA A 38 18.47 -12.16 -11.87
N VAL A 39 17.71 -13.25 -12.05
CA VAL A 39 17.70 -14.40 -11.11
C VAL A 39 19.05 -15.07 -11.10
N GLY A 40 19.59 -15.30 -9.91
CA GLY A 40 20.90 -15.90 -9.67
C GLY A 40 22.06 -14.90 -9.64
N GLU A 41 21.88 -13.67 -10.08
CA GLU A 41 22.89 -12.60 -10.00
C GLU A 41 22.47 -11.53 -8.97
N ILE A 42 21.31 -10.90 -9.15
CA ILE A 42 20.76 -9.86 -8.28
C ILE A 42 19.66 -10.43 -7.39
N LEU A 43 18.74 -11.18 -7.99
CA LEU A 43 17.57 -11.76 -7.33
C LEU A 43 17.79 -13.23 -6.97
N ILE A 44 17.10 -13.69 -5.92
CA ILE A 44 16.94 -15.11 -5.62
C ILE A 44 15.70 -15.63 -6.34
N ASP A 45 14.61 -14.83 -6.28
CA ASP A 45 13.30 -15.18 -6.86
C ASP A 45 12.47 -13.91 -7.03
N TYR A 46 11.39 -14.02 -7.81
CA TYR A 46 10.47 -12.92 -8.02
C TYR A 46 9.04 -13.41 -8.30
N TYR A 47 8.08 -12.53 -8.14
CA TYR A 47 6.70 -12.68 -8.60
C TYR A 47 6.19 -11.32 -9.09
N VAL A 48 5.57 -11.27 -10.25
CA VAL A 48 4.97 -10.05 -10.81
C VAL A 48 3.47 -10.18 -10.74
N THR A 49 2.80 -9.15 -10.25
CA THR A 49 1.35 -9.08 -10.17
C THR A 49 0.87 -7.66 -10.45
N ARG A 50 -0.42 -7.47 -10.38
CA ARG A 50 -1.07 -6.16 -10.50
C ARG A 50 -2.20 -6.00 -9.50
N CYS A 51 -2.42 -4.75 -9.08
CA CYS A 51 -3.66 -4.35 -8.41
C CYS A 51 -4.17 -3.08 -9.09
N GLY A 52 -5.28 -3.19 -9.84
CA GLY A 52 -5.72 -2.12 -10.73
C GLY A 52 -4.74 -1.91 -11.88
N ASP A 53 -4.37 -0.66 -12.13
CA ASP A 53 -3.41 -0.26 -13.16
C ASP A 53 -1.95 -0.18 -12.66
N ASP A 54 -1.72 -0.51 -11.39
CA ASP A 54 -0.36 -0.66 -10.83
C ASP A 54 0.22 -2.04 -11.10
N ILE A 55 1.51 -2.08 -11.47
CA ILE A 55 2.30 -3.31 -11.52
C ILE A 55 3.11 -3.41 -10.23
N ASP A 56 3.05 -4.56 -9.59
CA ASP A 56 3.75 -4.87 -8.34
C ASP A 56 4.85 -5.91 -8.59
N LEU A 57 6.11 -5.53 -8.35
CA LEU A 57 7.28 -6.40 -8.45
C LEU A 57 7.65 -6.90 -7.05
N ILE A 58 7.38 -8.16 -6.76
CA ILE A 58 7.74 -8.84 -5.50
C ILE A 58 9.05 -9.57 -5.73
N MET A 59 10.13 -9.14 -5.09
CA MET A 59 11.48 -9.64 -5.33
C MET A 59 12.15 -10.06 -4.04
N THR A 60 12.92 -11.17 -4.07
CA THR A 60 13.76 -11.58 -2.96
C THR A 60 15.24 -11.55 -3.34
N HIS A 61 16.07 -11.09 -2.42
CA HIS A 61 17.53 -10.97 -2.65
C HIS A 61 18.31 -10.95 -1.32
N ARG A 62 19.66 -10.81 -1.39
CA ARG A 62 20.57 -10.73 -0.22
C ARG A 62 21.31 -9.41 -0.12
N LEU A 63 20.87 -8.40 -0.84
CA LEU A 63 21.60 -7.14 -0.97
C LEU A 63 21.25 -6.10 0.10
N GLY A 64 20.28 -6.40 0.97
CA GLY A 64 19.78 -5.47 2.00
C GLY A 64 18.76 -4.47 1.46
N VAL A 65 18.11 -3.74 2.37
CA VAL A 65 17.16 -2.69 2.01
C VAL A 65 17.85 -1.51 1.34
N ASP A 66 17.10 -0.74 0.55
CA ASP A 66 17.56 0.47 -0.15
C ASP A 66 18.77 0.20 -1.09
N ASN A 67 18.75 -0.98 -1.73
CA ASN A 67 19.87 -1.38 -2.61
C ASN A 67 19.70 -0.82 -4.01
N GLU A 68 20.70 -0.05 -4.46
CA GLU A 68 20.71 0.64 -5.75
C GLU A 68 20.49 -0.33 -6.93
N LYS A 69 21.13 -1.50 -6.93
CA LYS A 69 21.00 -2.47 -8.05
C LYS A 69 19.60 -3.04 -8.18
N VAL A 70 18.93 -3.29 -7.06
CA VAL A 70 17.55 -3.78 -7.04
C VAL A 70 16.60 -2.69 -7.50
N HIS A 71 16.82 -1.47 -7.05
CA HIS A 71 16.02 -0.31 -7.46
C HIS A 71 16.22 0.05 -8.94
N GLU A 72 17.46 -0.04 -9.47
CA GLU A 72 17.75 0.13 -10.89
C GLU A 72 17.11 -0.96 -11.75
N LEU A 73 17.09 -2.21 -11.27
CA LEU A 73 16.44 -3.33 -11.95
C LEU A 73 14.92 -3.08 -12.07
N ALA A 74 14.27 -2.71 -10.99
CA ALA A 74 12.84 -2.37 -10.98
C ALA A 74 12.53 -1.18 -11.89
N TRP A 75 13.36 -0.12 -11.82
CA TRP A 75 13.24 1.04 -12.69
C TRP A 75 13.31 0.66 -14.17
N ARG A 76 14.31 -0.17 -14.54
CA ARG A 76 14.46 -0.68 -15.91
C ARG A 76 13.22 -1.47 -16.36
N ALA A 77 12.66 -2.32 -15.49
CA ALA A 77 11.46 -3.08 -15.81
C ALA A 77 10.27 -2.13 -16.13
N PHE A 78 10.06 -1.12 -15.31
CA PHE A 78 9.01 -0.12 -15.54
C PHE A 78 9.28 0.76 -16.78
N GLU A 79 10.53 1.10 -17.08
CA GLU A 79 10.87 1.84 -18.30
C GLU A 79 10.55 1.04 -19.57
N GLU A 80 10.90 -0.25 -19.59
CA GLU A 80 10.60 -1.11 -20.74
C GLU A 80 9.08 -1.35 -20.87
N ALA A 81 8.38 -1.61 -19.76
CA ALA A 81 6.92 -1.70 -19.77
C ALA A 81 6.27 -0.38 -20.26
N THR A 82 6.81 0.77 -19.87
CA THR A 82 6.33 2.07 -20.35
C THR A 82 6.49 2.24 -21.87
N LYS A 83 7.53 1.67 -22.49
CA LYS A 83 7.67 1.72 -23.95
C LYS A 83 6.54 0.96 -24.64
N VAL A 84 6.23 -0.24 -24.14
CA VAL A 84 5.09 -1.04 -24.63
C VAL A 84 3.76 -0.34 -24.37
N ALA A 85 3.57 0.24 -23.18
CA ALA A 85 2.38 1.02 -22.85
C ALA A 85 2.15 2.18 -23.85
N LYS A 86 3.23 2.89 -24.27
CA LYS A 86 3.17 3.96 -25.27
C LYS A 86 2.85 3.43 -26.67
N GLU A 87 3.40 2.29 -27.07
CA GLU A 87 3.10 1.65 -28.35
C GLU A 87 1.64 1.21 -28.43
N LEU A 88 1.11 0.65 -27.35
CA LEU A 88 -0.30 0.28 -27.20
C LEU A 88 -1.23 1.47 -26.97
N LYS A 89 -0.68 2.68 -26.76
CA LYS A 89 -1.44 3.91 -26.47
C LYS A 89 -2.32 3.79 -25.24
N LEU A 90 -1.81 3.13 -24.19
CA LEU A 90 -2.50 2.99 -22.92
C LEU A 90 -2.68 4.35 -22.24
N TYR A 91 -3.69 4.45 -21.41
CA TYR A 91 -3.93 5.66 -20.62
C TYR A 91 -2.84 5.79 -19.54
N GLY A 92 -2.36 7.01 -19.32
CA GLY A 92 -1.34 7.26 -18.29
C GLY A 92 0.03 6.61 -18.53
N ALA A 93 0.36 6.24 -19.80
CA ALA A 93 1.58 5.51 -20.12
C ALA A 93 2.85 6.18 -19.57
N GLY A 94 3.49 5.53 -18.57
CA GLY A 94 4.66 6.02 -17.86
C GLY A 94 4.37 7.08 -16.80
N GLN A 95 3.18 7.12 -16.25
CA GLN A 95 2.74 8.15 -15.29
C GLN A 95 3.71 8.28 -14.11
N ASP A 96 4.09 7.18 -13.47
CA ASP A 96 4.99 7.19 -12.33
C ASP A 96 6.47 7.43 -12.68
N LEU A 97 6.84 7.34 -13.95
CA LEU A 97 8.21 7.58 -14.41
C LEU A 97 8.45 9.01 -14.93
N LEU A 98 7.41 9.81 -15.07
CA LEU A 98 7.53 11.19 -15.54
C LEU A 98 7.99 12.09 -14.39
N ALA A 99 9.00 12.92 -14.66
CA ALA A 99 9.47 13.95 -13.73
C ALA A 99 8.47 15.09 -13.56
N GLU A 100 7.53 15.25 -14.51
CA GLU A 100 6.51 16.29 -14.53
C GLU A 100 5.13 15.67 -14.31
N ALA A 101 4.43 16.15 -13.29
CA ALA A 101 3.13 15.64 -12.88
C ALA A 101 2.10 15.71 -13.99
N PHE A 102 1.62 14.59 -14.46
CA PHE A 102 0.46 14.51 -15.32
C PHE A 102 -0.84 14.74 -14.52
N SER A 103 -0.86 14.32 -13.27
CA SER A 103 -1.88 14.61 -12.28
C SER A 103 -1.42 15.74 -11.36
N GLY A 104 -2.32 16.55 -10.86
CA GLY A 104 -2.01 17.62 -9.91
C GLY A 104 -1.46 17.13 -8.57
N ASN A 105 -1.31 15.81 -8.37
CA ASN A 105 -0.84 15.22 -7.13
C ASN A 105 0.65 14.85 -7.18
N VAL A 106 1.49 15.79 -6.78
CA VAL A 106 2.94 15.54 -6.61
C VAL A 106 3.23 14.46 -5.58
N ARG A 107 2.29 14.14 -4.68
CA ARG A 107 2.46 13.12 -3.64
C ARG A 107 2.45 11.70 -4.19
N GLY A 108 1.56 11.37 -5.13
CA GLY A 108 1.43 10.04 -5.72
C GLY A 108 2.52 9.63 -6.71
N MET A 109 3.30 10.54 -7.20
CA MET A 109 4.25 10.29 -8.30
C MET A 109 5.49 9.48 -7.92
N GLY A 110 5.88 8.62 -8.85
CA GLY A 110 7.08 7.77 -8.77
C GLY A 110 6.81 6.42 -8.12
N PRO A 111 7.59 5.38 -8.47
CA PRO A 111 7.42 4.05 -7.93
C PRO A 111 7.42 4.01 -6.40
N GLY A 112 6.47 3.30 -5.79
CA GLY A 112 6.42 3.03 -4.36
C GLY A 112 7.32 1.87 -4.00
N CYS A 113 7.87 1.86 -2.77
CA CYS A 113 8.80 0.84 -2.33
C CYS A 113 8.52 0.42 -0.88
N ALA A 114 8.33 -0.88 -0.65
CA ALA A 114 8.31 -1.50 0.68
C ALA A 114 9.40 -2.56 0.73
N GLU A 115 10.28 -2.50 1.74
CA GLU A 115 11.38 -3.43 1.87
C GLU A 115 11.52 -3.93 3.30
N MET A 116 11.78 -5.23 3.43
CA MET A 116 11.97 -5.90 4.70
C MET A 116 13.17 -6.82 4.66
N GLU A 117 14.17 -6.59 5.51
CA GLU A 117 15.32 -7.48 5.70
C GLU A 117 15.17 -8.25 7.02
N PHE A 118 15.33 -9.56 6.98
CA PHE A 118 15.21 -10.45 8.15
C PHE A 118 16.11 -11.68 8.02
N VAL A 119 16.35 -12.36 9.14
CA VAL A 119 16.88 -13.71 9.15
C VAL A 119 15.72 -14.68 8.97
N GLU A 120 15.83 -15.57 7.99
CA GLU A 120 14.78 -16.55 7.69
C GLU A 120 14.57 -17.51 8.86
N ARG A 121 13.36 -17.60 9.37
CA ARG A 121 12.96 -18.53 10.42
C ARG A 121 12.80 -19.96 9.86
N PRO A 122 12.78 -21.00 10.67
CA PRO A 122 12.50 -22.38 10.21
C PRO A 122 11.17 -22.52 9.44
N SER A 123 10.21 -21.63 9.72
CA SER A 123 8.99 -21.43 8.94
C SER A 123 8.75 -19.93 8.80
N GLU A 124 8.80 -19.42 7.57
CA GLU A 124 8.72 -18.00 7.28
C GLU A 124 7.56 -17.67 6.33
N PRO A 125 6.29 -17.72 6.83
CA PRO A 125 5.17 -17.26 6.06
C PRO A 125 5.12 -15.73 6.02
N VAL A 126 4.91 -15.18 4.81
CA VAL A 126 4.83 -13.75 4.55
C VAL A 126 3.59 -13.48 3.70
N ILE A 127 2.88 -12.40 4.00
CA ILE A 127 1.77 -11.91 3.21
C ILE A 127 2.17 -10.58 2.59
N VAL A 128 2.00 -10.47 1.27
CA VAL A 128 2.13 -9.22 0.54
C VAL A 128 0.73 -8.72 0.21
N PHE A 129 0.44 -7.49 0.63
CA PHE A 129 -0.79 -6.79 0.29
C PHE A 129 -0.49 -5.72 -0.75
N CYS A 130 -1.32 -5.66 -1.80
CA CYS A 130 -1.28 -4.60 -2.81
C CYS A 130 -2.64 -3.90 -2.85
N CYS A 131 -2.63 -2.57 -2.87
CA CYS A 131 -3.84 -1.75 -2.90
C CYS A 131 -3.95 -0.98 -4.21
N ASP A 132 -5.18 -0.61 -4.56
CA ASP A 132 -5.49 0.32 -5.65
C ASP A 132 -6.56 1.32 -5.22
N LYS A 133 -6.39 2.59 -5.62
CA LYS A 133 -7.24 3.76 -5.35
C LYS A 133 -7.29 4.17 -3.87
N THR A 134 -6.14 4.13 -3.19
CA THR A 134 -6.00 4.58 -1.80
C THR A 134 -4.58 5.10 -1.50
N ASP A 135 -4.29 5.41 -0.24
CA ASP A 135 -2.99 5.90 0.24
C ASP A 135 -2.44 5.06 1.42
N PRO A 136 -1.19 5.27 1.86
CA PRO A 136 -0.56 4.46 2.91
C PRO A 136 -1.31 4.42 4.23
N SER A 137 -2.14 5.43 4.53
CA SER A 137 -2.95 5.47 5.74
C SER A 137 -4.03 4.38 5.77
N ALA A 138 -4.35 3.77 4.62
CA ALA A 138 -5.26 2.63 4.52
C ALA A 138 -4.83 1.45 5.39
N PHE A 139 -3.53 1.30 5.64
CA PHE A 139 -2.99 0.26 6.52
C PHE A 139 -3.00 0.62 8.01
N ASN A 140 -3.34 1.85 8.40
CA ASN A 140 -3.31 2.26 9.81
C ASN A 140 -4.20 1.40 10.69
N LEU A 141 -5.47 1.26 10.34
CA LEU A 141 -6.42 0.45 11.12
C LEU A 141 -6.08 -1.05 11.06
N PRO A 142 -5.82 -1.66 9.89
CA PRO A 142 -5.41 -3.05 9.82
C PRO A 142 -4.17 -3.37 10.67
N LEU A 143 -3.10 -2.61 10.55
CA LEU A 143 -1.87 -2.85 11.33
C LEU A 143 -2.07 -2.65 12.82
N TYR A 144 -2.87 -1.65 13.24
CA TYR A 144 -3.24 -1.51 14.64
C TYR A 144 -3.96 -2.77 15.14
N LYS A 145 -4.95 -3.27 14.41
CA LYS A 145 -5.69 -4.47 14.77
C LYS A 145 -4.79 -5.70 14.83
N MET A 146 -3.93 -5.90 13.84
CA MET A 146 -3.00 -7.03 13.78
C MET A 146 -2.03 -7.07 14.97
N PHE A 147 -1.47 -5.91 15.37
CA PHE A 147 -0.32 -5.85 16.26
C PHE A 147 -0.56 -5.17 17.62
N ALA A 148 -1.76 -4.61 17.85
CA ALA A 148 -2.05 -3.88 19.08
C ALA A 148 -3.45 -4.14 19.67
N ASP A 149 -4.35 -4.77 18.92
CA ASP A 149 -5.71 -5.05 19.38
C ASP A 149 -5.86 -6.52 19.79
N PRO A 150 -5.96 -6.83 21.10
CA PRO A 150 -6.10 -8.21 21.57
C PRO A 150 -7.46 -8.85 21.24
N PHE A 151 -8.46 -8.07 20.84
CA PHE A 151 -9.74 -8.61 20.37
C PHE A 151 -9.68 -9.09 18.92
N ASN A 152 -8.73 -8.57 18.15
CA ASN A 152 -8.41 -9.09 16.81
C ASN A 152 -7.35 -10.18 16.87
N THR A 153 -6.29 -9.96 17.64
CA THR A 153 -5.10 -10.80 17.69
C THR A 153 -4.96 -11.39 19.09
N ALA A 154 -5.56 -12.56 19.30
CA ALA A 154 -5.53 -13.25 20.59
C ALA A 154 -4.10 -13.62 21.02
N GLY A 155 -3.21 -13.83 20.05
CA GLY A 155 -1.79 -14.09 20.29
C GLY A 155 -1.09 -13.02 21.13
N LEU A 156 -1.52 -11.77 21.12
CA LEU A 156 -0.98 -10.70 21.97
C LEU A 156 -1.11 -10.99 23.47
N VAL A 157 -2.07 -11.85 23.85
CA VAL A 157 -2.32 -12.24 25.25
C VAL A 157 -1.78 -13.63 25.54
N TYR A 158 -1.85 -14.55 24.58
CA TYR A 158 -1.59 -15.97 24.83
C TYR A 158 -0.23 -16.45 24.32
N ASP A 159 0.39 -15.79 23.35
CA ASP A 159 1.70 -16.17 22.84
C ASP A 159 2.81 -15.45 23.62
N LYS A 160 3.64 -16.24 24.30
CA LYS A 160 4.78 -15.71 25.09
C LYS A 160 5.76 -14.88 24.27
N SER A 161 5.88 -15.14 22.98
CA SER A 161 6.79 -14.40 22.09
C SER A 161 6.23 -13.02 21.70
N MET A 162 4.91 -12.81 21.81
CA MET A 162 4.25 -11.55 21.50
C MET A 162 3.89 -10.69 22.73
N ILE A 163 3.96 -11.25 23.93
CA ILE A 163 3.54 -10.56 25.17
C ILE A 163 4.32 -9.28 25.49
N SER A 164 5.51 -9.10 24.90
CA SER A 164 6.27 -7.85 25.00
C SER A 164 5.67 -6.69 24.19
N GLY A 165 4.66 -6.97 23.39
CA GLY A 165 4.01 -6.02 22.49
C GLY A 165 4.85 -5.71 21.24
N PHE A 166 4.41 -4.68 20.53
CA PHE A 166 5.02 -4.22 19.27
C PHE A 166 5.33 -2.72 19.35
N LYS A 167 6.24 -2.29 18.48
CA LYS A 167 6.58 -0.88 18.26
C LYS A 167 6.15 -0.48 16.88
N PHE A 168 5.56 0.68 16.78
CA PHE A 168 5.05 1.28 15.54
C PHE A 168 5.87 2.50 15.18
N ASP A 169 6.51 2.48 14.04
CA ASP A 169 7.10 3.66 13.43
C ASP A 169 6.02 4.40 12.66
N VAL A 170 5.61 5.54 13.15
CA VAL A 170 4.56 6.39 12.58
C VAL A 170 5.20 7.60 11.92
N LEU A 171 4.91 7.81 10.65
CA LEU A 171 5.34 8.97 9.88
C LEU A 171 4.33 10.11 9.99
N ASP A 172 4.84 11.30 10.18
CA ASP A 172 4.17 12.57 9.93
C ASP A 172 4.50 12.97 8.48
N ILE A 173 3.57 12.74 7.56
CA ILE A 173 3.77 12.97 6.12
C ILE A 173 3.78 14.46 5.74
N VAL A 174 3.35 15.33 6.63
CA VAL A 174 3.36 16.79 6.42
C VAL A 174 4.72 17.38 6.77
N ASP A 175 5.24 17.05 7.96
CA ASP A 175 6.51 17.59 8.47
C ASP A 175 7.70 16.66 8.17
N ASN A 176 7.48 15.54 7.48
CA ASN A 176 8.50 14.53 7.12
C ASN A 176 9.36 14.12 8.33
N ARG A 177 8.71 13.69 9.39
CA ARG A 177 9.33 13.21 10.63
C ARG A 177 8.65 11.95 11.14
N GLN A 178 9.31 11.22 12.02
CA GLN A 178 8.85 9.93 12.51
C GLN A 178 8.85 9.92 14.05
N VAL A 179 7.89 9.17 14.62
CA VAL A 179 7.86 8.80 16.03
C VAL A 179 7.68 7.29 16.14
N THR A 180 8.33 6.67 17.13
CA THR A 180 8.13 5.27 17.46
C THR A 180 7.32 5.16 18.75
N LEU A 181 6.19 4.45 18.70
CA LEU A 181 5.31 4.22 19.84
C LEU A 181 5.24 2.73 20.14
N LYS A 182 5.21 2.38 21.44
CA LYS A 182 5.17 1.00 21.91
C LYS A 182 3.78 0.64 22.46
N THR A 183 3.24 -0.48 22.03
CA THR A 183 1.99 -1.02 22.56
C THR A 183 2.26 -2.20 23.53
N PRO A 184 1.42 -2.40 24.55
CA PRO A 184 0.18 -1.64 24.83
C PRO A 184 0.36 -0.29 25.53
N GLU A 185 1.54 0.09 25.98
CA GLU A 185 1.78 1.24 26.87
C GLU A 185 1.34 2.56 26.26
N GLU A 186 1.53 2.76 24.94
CA GLU A 186 1.23 3.99 24.21
C GLU A 186 0.10 3.82 23.20
N SER A 187 -0.82 2.86 23.41
CA SER A 187 -1.92 2.58 22.47
C SER A 187 -2.83 3.78 22.20
N TYR A 188 -3.11 4.60 23.22
CA TYR A 188 -3.96 5.79 23.03
C TYR A 188 -3.26 6.88 22.22
N GLN A 189 -1.97 7.06 22.42
CA GLN A 189 -1.16 7.99 21.63
C GLN A 189 -1.09 7.53 20.16
N LEU A 190 -0.88 6.22 19.95
CA LEU A 190 -0.89 5.63 18.62
C LEU A 190 -2.22 5.88 17.92
N LEU A 191 -3.35 5.54 18.55
CA LEU A 191 -4.69 5.75 17.98
C LEU A 191 -4.99 7.22 17.69
N ALA A 192 -4.57 8.13 18.57
CA ALA A 192 -4.75 9.56 18.36
C ALA A 192 -4.02 10.08 17.11
N LEU A 193 -2.83 9.55 16.83
CA LEU A 193 -2.07 9.92 15.62
C LEU A 193 -2.66 9.26 14.37
N ILE A 194 -2.74 7.94 14.34
CA ILE A 194 -3.14 7.19 13.14
C ILE A 194 -4.61 7.37 12.74
N GLY A 195 -5.44 7.91 13.66
CA GLY A 195 -6.81 8.34 13.34
C GLY A 195 -6.88 9.58 12.46
N ASN A 196 -5.80 10.35 12.35
CA ASN A 196 -5.69 11.45 11.39
C ASN A 196 -4.97 10.96 10.13
N LEU A 197 -5.75 10.36 9.23
CA LEU A 197 -5.27 9.73 8.00
C LEU A 197 -4.62 10.72 7.02
N GLU A 198 -4.95 12.00 7.11
CA GLU A 198 -4.36 13.06 6.26
C GLU A 198 -2.88 13.30 6.57
N ARG A 199 -2.44 12.91 7.77
CA ARG A 199 -1.14 13.31 8.28
C ARG A 199 -0.25 12.19 8.74
N TYR A 200 -0.82 11.11 9.29
CA TYR A 200 -0.02 10.06 9.91
C TYR A 200 -0.26 8.71 9.25
N CYS A 201 0.81 8.03 8.90
CA CYS A 201 0.75 6.64 8.46
C CYS A 201 1.77 5.76 9.19
N ILE A 202 1.41 4.51 9.42
CA ILE A 202 2.33 3.51 9.95
C ILE A 202 3.27 3.08 8.82
N LYS A 203 4.57 3.30 9.03
CA LYS A 203 5.62 2.86 8.09
C LYS A 203 6.07 1.44 8.37
N ARG A 204 6.22 1.08 9.65
CA ARG A 204 6.84 -0.15 10.08
C ARG A 204 6.33 -0.59 11.45
N VAL A 205 6.28 -1.91 11.63
CA VAL A 205 5.98 -2.53 12.94
C VAL A 205 7.10 -3.48 13.30
N HIS A 206 7.57 -3.42 14.55
CA HIS A 206 8.60 -4.30 15.09
C HIS A 206 8.10 -4.99 16.35
N ARG A 207 8.52 -6.22 16.59
CA ARG A 207 8.33 -6.88 17.88
C ARG A 207 9.18 -6.18 18.95
N ALA A 208 8.57 -5.80 20.07
CA ALA A 208 9.25 -4.97 21.07
C ALA A 208 10.39 -5.69 21.78
N GLY A 209 10.35 -7.02 21.91
CA GLY A 209 11.32 -7.83 22.65
C GLY A 209 12.71 -7.91 21.99
N ASP A 210 12.75 -8.20 20.72
CA ASP A 210 13.99 -8.48 19.96
C ASP A 210 14.19 -7.57 18.73
N LYS A 211 13.24 -6.68 18.47
CA LYS A 211 13.24 -5.75 17.33
C LYS A 211 13.08 -6.43 15.97
N GLU A 212 12.64 -7.68 15.92
CA GLU A 212 12.28 -8.35 14.68
C GLU A 212 11.22 -7.54 13.92
N ILE A 213 11.44 -7.30 12.64
CA ILE A 213 10.48 -6.58 11.80
C ILE A 213 9.29 -7.49 11.55
N ALA A 214 8.10 -6.98 11.83
CA ALA A 214 6.83 -7.67 11.67
C ALA A 214 6.07 -7.23 10.41
N ALA A 215 6.08 -5.93 10.11
CA ALA A 215 5.42 -5.37 8.94
C ALA A 215 6.14 -4.12 8.43
N VAL A 216 6.06 -3.88 7.12
CA VAL A 216 6.46 -2.63 6.46
C VAL A 216 5.42 -2.22 5.43
N VAL A 217 5.26 -0.91 5.23
CA VAL A 217 4.35 -0.31 4.24
C VAL A 217 5.15 0.59 3.32
N SER A 218 4.81 0.62 2.05
CA SER A 218 5.40 1.54 1.07
C SER A 218 5.00 2.99 1.40
N SER A 219 5.88 3.68 2.05
CA SER A 219 5.71 5.08 2.45
C SER A 219 6.79 5.96 1.83
N GLU A 220 7.70 5.38 1.09
CA GLU A 220 8.84 6.02 0.45
C GLU A 220 8.95 5.60 -1.01
N LYS A 221 9.64 6.41 -1.81
CA LYS A 221 9.91 6.14 -3.22
C LYS A 221 11.21 5.37 -3.39
N LEU A 222 11.44 4.87 -4.59
CA LEU A 222 12.73 4.34 -5.01
C LEU A 222 13.86 5.33 -4.75
N ASN A 223 15.01 4.82 -4.33
CA ASN A 223 16.22 5.58 -4.08
C ASN A 223 16.66 6.45 -5.28
N LEU A 224 16.51 5.94 -6.50
CA LEU A 224 16.87 6.65 -7.74
C LEU A 224 16.03 7.89 -8.02
N ILE A 225 14.83 7.95 -7.45
CA ILE A 225 13.96 9.11 -7.59
C ILE A 225 14.19 10.04 -6.42
N ALA A 226 15.23 10.84 -6.50
CA ALA A 226 15.64 11.75 -5.45
C ALA A 226 14.49 12.56 -4.88
N GLY A 227 14.26 12.41 -3.61
CA GLY A 227 13.32 13.22 -2.83
C GLY A 227 12.68 12.40 -1.73
N LYS A 228 12.68 12.96 -0.55
CA LYS A 228 11.97 12.45 0.62
C LYS A 228 10.48 12.56 0.35
N TYR A 229 9.93 11.55 -0.28
CA TYR A 229 8.50 11.49 -0.42
C TYR A 229 7.94 10.52 0.61
N VAL A 230 6.92 10.98 1.26
CA VAL A 230 6.17 10.25 2.24
C VAL A 230 4.71 10.22 1.80
N GLY A 231 4.13 9.05 1.61
CA GLY A 231 2.74 8.88 1.22
C GLY A 231 2.54 8.65 -0.28
N LYS A 232 3.23 7.64 -0.86
CA LYS A 232 2.90 7.11 -2.18
C LYS A 232 1.48 6.53 -2.15
N ASP A 233 0.67 6.87 -3.16
CA ASP A 233 -0.65 6.27 -3.37
C ASP A 233 -0.55 4.78 -3.71
N ASP A 234 -1.67 4.10 -3.61
CA ASP A 234 -1.80 2.69 -3.90
C ASP A 234 -0.72 1.85 -3.20
N PRO A 235 -0.73 1.83 -1.85
CA PRO A 235 0.36 1.28 -1.08
C PRO A 235 0.42 -0.24 -1.14
N VAL A 236 1.64 -0.76 -1.01
CA VAL A 236 1.90 -2.17 -0.74
C VAL A 236 2.36 -2.36 0.70
N ALA A 237 2.10 -3.53 1.28
CA ALA A 237 2.60 -3.90 2.60
C ALA A 237 3.12 -5.32 2.62
N ILE A 238 4.20 -5.55 3.37
CA ILE A 238 4.77 -6.86 3.64
C ILE A 238 4.53 -7.16 5.11
N VAL A 239 3.89 -8.29 5.42
CA VAL A 239 3.57 -8.70 6.79
C VAL A 239 4.05 -10.12 7.04
N ARG A 240 4.89 -10.31 8.06
CA ARG A 240 5.33 -11.64 8.50
C ARG A 240 4.31 -12.26 9.44
N ALA A 241 4.04 -13.53 9.25
CA ALA A 241 3.05 -14.27 10.03
C ALA A 241 3.66 -15.39 10.88
N GLN A 242 2.93 -15.91 11.87
CA GLN A 242 3.27 -17.06 12.69
C GLN A 242 4.59 -16.93 13.47
N SER A 243 4.93 -17.92 14.27
CA SER A 243 6.24 -18.02 14.95
C SER A 243 6.65 -16.74 15.68
N GLY A 244 5.77 -16.20 16.52
CA GLY A 244 5.99 -14.97 17.28
C GLY A 244 5.52 -13.69 16.58
N MET A 245 4.81 -13.84 15.48
CA MET A 245 4.01 -12.83 14.81
C MET A 245 2.53 -13.27 14.85
N PRO A 246 1.57 -12.40 14.55
CA PRO A 246 0.17 -12.79 14.45
C PRO A 246 -0.04 -13.96 13.47
N ALA A 247 -1.02 -14.80 13.77
CA ALA A 247 -1.42 -15.87 12.86
C ALA A 247 -1.99 -15.30 11.56
N VAL A 248 -1.90 -16.05 10.45
CA VAL A 248 -2.44 -15.61 9.16
C VAL A 248 -3.89 -15.14 9.29
N GLY A 249 -4.77 -15.88 9.98
CA GLY A 249 -6.15 -15.48 10.20
C GLY A 249 -6.28 -14.18 11.01
N GLU A 250 -5.41 -13.92 11.99
CA GLU A 250 -5.38 -12.68 12.76
C GLU A 250 -4.93 -11.49 11.89
N ILE A 251 -4.06 -11.73 10.91
CA ILE A 251 -3.62 -10.70 9.94
C ILE A 251 -4.73 -10.36 8.96
N LEU A 252 -5.54 -11.33 8.55
CA LEU A 252 -6.61 -11.12 7.57
C LEU A 252 -7.92 -10.62 8.18
N GLU A 253 -8.18 -10.88 9.48
CA GLU A 253 -9.41 -10.52 10.18
C GLU A 253 -9.80 -9.02 10.06
N PRO A 254 -8.87 -8.05 10.09
CA PRO A 254 -9.22 -6.64 9.90
C PRO A 254 -9.98 -6.35 8.62
N PHE A 255 -9.80 -7.16 7.58
CA PHE A 255 -10.42 -6.98 6.26
C PHE A 255 -11.80 -7.67 6.14
N ALA A 256 -12.22 -8.47 7.11
CA ALA A 256 -13.55 -9.07 7.15
C ALA A 256 -14.69 -8.04 7.32
N ASN A 257 -14.34 -6.82 7.73
CA ASN A 257 -15.25 -5.67 7.74
C ASN A 257 -14.59 -4.50 7.03
N PRO A 258 -15.12 -4.06 5.88
CA PRO A 258 -14.58 -2.93 5.15
C PRO A 258 -14.50 -1.67 6.02
N HIS A 259 -13.41 -0.94 5.90
CA HIS A 259 -13.24 0.37 6.52
C HIS A 259 -13.03 1.42 5.44
N PHE A 260 -13.33 2.68 5.76
CA PHE A 260 -13.16 3.77 4.83
C PHE A 260 -11.70 4.17 4.71
N VAL A 261 -11.26 4.34 3.47
CA VAL A 261 -9.94 4.81 3.09
C VAL A 261 -10.05 6.00 2.14
N PRO A 262 -9.07 6.91 2.10
CA PRO A 262 -9.07 8.01 1.14
C PRO A 262 -8.64 7.52 -0.24
N GLY A 263 -8.99 8.26 -1.30
CA GLY A 263 -8.45 8.07 -2.64
C GLY A 263 -9.46 7.70 -3.72
N TRP A 264 -10.72 7.39 -3.36
CA TRP A 264 -11.75 7.01 -4.34
C TRP A 264 -12.32 8.22 -5.12
N MET A 265 -12.93 7.94 -6.26
CA MET A 265 -13.62 8.93 -7.11
C MET A 265 -12.71 10.14 -7.44
N ARG A 266 -11.73 9.93 -8.31
CA ARG A 266 -10.70 10.91 -8.70
C ARG A 266 -9.84 11.38 -7.52
N GLY A 267 -9.52 10.49 -6.58
CA GLY A 267 -8.72 10.84 -5.41
C GLY A 267 -9.39 11.85 -4.45
N CYS A 268 -10.70 12.08 -4.58
CA CYS A 268 -11.39 13.15 -3.85
C CYS A 268 -12.33 12.68 -2.74
N HIS A 269 -12.50 11.36 -2.56
CA HIS A 269 -13.51 10.83 -1.67
C HIS A 269 -13.00 9.66 -0.84
N TRP A 270 -13.66 9.46 0.29
CA TRP A 270 -13.57 8.24 1.05
C TRP A 270 -14.30 7.11 0.34
N GLY A 271 -13.75 5.92 0.42
CA GLY A 271 -14.39 4.72 -0.09
C GLY A 271 -14.11 3.50 0.79
N PRO A 272 -14.96 2.46 0.74
CA PRO A 272 -14.73 1.23 1.48
C PRO A 272 -13.61 0.43 0.82
N LEU A 273 -12.57 0.06 1.57
CA LEU A 273 -11.53 -0.83 1.10
C LEU A 273 -12.10 -2.24 0.97
N MET A 274 -12.09 -2.79 -0.24
CA MET A 274 -12.70 -4.06 -0.56
C MET A 274 -11.65 -5.15 -0.77
N PRO A 275 -11.60 -6.20 0.07
CA PRO A 275 -10.73 -7.35 -0.16
C PRO A 275 -11.25 -8.17 -1.34
N VAL A 276 -10.39 -8.41 -2.32
CA VAL A 276 -10.72 -9.15 -3.54
C VAL A 276 -9.63 -10.17 -3.88
N SER A 277 -9.98 -11.16 -4.70
CA SER A 277 -9.00 -12.03 -5.32
C SER A 277 -8.10 -11.24 -6.28
N GLU A 278 -6.93 -11.78 -6.59
CA GLU A 278 -6.01 -11.20 -7.57
C GLU A 278 -6.70 -11.01 -8.93
N GLU A 279 -7.54 -11.97 -9.36
CA GLU A 279 -8.32 -11.88 -10.59
C GLU A 279 -9.34 -10.73 -10.59
N ASP A 280 -9.89 -10.38 -9.43
CA ASP A 280 -10.90 -9.35 -9.25
C ASP A 280 -10.32 -7.96 -8.91
N ALA A 281 -9.01 -7.81 -8.95
CA ALA A 281 -8.32 -6.56 -8.64
C ALA A 281 -8.44 -5.49 -9.75
N ARG A 282 -9.60 -5.38 -10.40
CA ARG A 282 -9.90 -4.49 -11.54
C ARG A 282 -11.03 -3.54 -11.19
N PRO A 283 -10.75 -2.37 -10.60
CA PRO A 283 -11.78 -1.42 -10.23
C PRO A 283 -12.31 -0.69 -11.46
N THR A 284 -13.57 -0.90 -11.79
CA THR A 284 -14.21 -0.27 -12.95
C THR A 284 -15.32 0.69 -12.58
N ARG A 285 -15.94 0.50 -11.40
CA ARG A 285 -17.08 1.27 -10.96
C ARG A 285 -16.66 2.61 -10.38
N PHE A 286 -16.54 3.62 -11.22
CA PHE A 286 -16.10 4.96 -10.85
C PHE A 286 -14.70 4.99 -10.21
N ASP A 287 -13.74 4.27 -10.83
CA ASP A 287 -12.40 4.03 -10.32
C ASP A 287 -12.38 3.34 -8.94
N GLY A 288 -13.24 2.36 -8.72
CA GLY A 288 -13.28 1.70 -7.41
C GLY A 288 -14.51 0.80 -7.23
N PRO A 289 -14.95 0.57 -5.99
CA PRO A 289 -14.33 1.04 -4.74
C PRO A 289 -12.87 0.59 -4.58
N PRO A 290 -12.09 1.22 -3.67
CA PRO A 290 -10.70 0.83 -3.42
C PRO A 290 -10.54 -0.68 -3.23
N ARG A 291 -9.51 -1.27 -3.83
CA ARG A 291 -9.22 -2.70 -3.81
C ARG A 291 -8.00 -3.01 -2.96
N ILE A 292 -8.00 -4.21 -2.40
CA ILE A 292 -6.81 -4.81 -1.78
C ILE A 292 -6.79 -6.29 -2.09
N ILE A 293 -5.62 -6.80 -2.52
CA ILE A 293 -5.31 -8.22 -2.65
C ILE A 293 -4.36 -8.65 -1.54
N ALA A 294 -4.31 -9.94 -1.24
CA ALA A 294 -3.44 -10.53 -0.22
C ALA A 294 -2.81 -11.82 -0.72
N LEU A 295 -1.53 -11.76 -1.07
CA LEU A 295 -0.77 -12.86 -1.62
C LEU A 295 0.11 -13.49 -0.53
N GLY A 296 -0.17 -14.73 -0.18
CA GLY A 296 0.55 -15.50 0.83
C GLY A 296 1.70 -16.30 0.23
N PHE A 297 2.90 -16.14 0.77
CA PHE A 297 4.09 -16.88 0.38
C PHE A 297 4.71 -17.59 1.59
N GLN A 298 5.32 -18.74 1.35
CA GLN A 298 6.28 -19.33 2.25
C GLN A 298 7.68 -19.02 1.72
N ILE A 299 8.50 -18.32 2.50
CA ILE A 299 9.89 -18.10 2.13
C ILE A 299 10.71 -19.34 2.47
N SER A 300 11.48 -19.83 1.51
CA SER A 300 12.35 -21.00 1.70
C SER A 300 13.67 -20.77 1.00
N ARG A 301 14.73 -20.52 1.76
CA ARG A 301 16.08 -20.15 1.27
C ARG A 301 16.03 -18.93 0.34
N GLY A 302 15.16 -18.00 0.70
CA GLY A 302 14.88 -16.80 -0.07
C GLY A 302 13.93 -17.00 -1.27
N LYS A 303 13.51 -18.22 -1.60
CA LYS A 303 12.54 -18.47 -2.67
C LYS A 303 11.11 -18.20 -2.20
N LEU A 304 10.30 -17.70 -3.10
CA LEU A 304 8.87 -17.46 -2.96
C LEU A 304 8.10 -18.74 -3.31
N ILE A 305 7.60 -19.47 -2.30
CA ILE A 305 6.72 -20.61 -2.53
C ILE A 305 5.27 -20.14 -2.42
N GLY A 306 4.56 -20.14 -3.52
CA GLY A 306 3.23 -19.58 -3.68
C GLY A 306 3.08 -18.83 -5.00
N PRO A 307 2.19 -17.83 -5.10
CA PRO A 307 1.33 -17.34 -4.01
C PRO A 307 0.13 -18.24 -3.70
N ASN A 308 -0.41 -18.04 -2.49
CA ASN A 308 -1.78 -18.41 -2.18
C ASN A 308 -2.60 -17.11 -2.12
N ASP A 309 -3.60 -16.96 -2.97
CA ASP A 309 -4.53 -15.82 -2.92
C ASP A 309 -5.44 -15.97 -1.70
N LEU A 310 -5.17 -15.17 -0.67
CA LEU A 310 -5.82 -15.32 0.62
C LEU A 310 -7.22 -14.69 0.67
N PHE A 311 -7.52 -13.77 -0.25
CA PHE A 311 -8.85 -13.16 -0.35
C PHE A 311 -9.78 -13.87 -1.34
N GLU A 312 -9.31 -14.90 -2.03
CA GLU A 312 -10.18 -15.83 -2.79
C GLU A 312 -11.14 -16.60 -1.85
N ASP A 313 -10.78 -16.74 -0.56
CA ASP A 313 -11.62 -17.41 0.42
C ASP A 313 -13.02 -16.78 0.49
N VAL A 314 -14.06 -17.63 0.36
CA VAL A 314 -15.48 -17.26 0.46
C VAL A 314 -15.85 -16.60 1.80
N ALA A 315 -15.01 -16.72 2.83
CA ALA A 315 -15.18 -16.03 4.09
C ALA A 315 -15.20 -14.49 3.93
N PHE A 316 -14.58 -13.97 2.86
CA PHE A 316 -14.58 -12.54 2.54
C PHE A 316 -15.75 -12.08 1.65
N ASP A 317 -16.64 -12.98 1.18
CA ASP A 317 -17.80 -12.59 0.35
C ASP A 317 -18.66 -11.53 1.04
N LYS A 318 -18.90 -11.69 2.35
CA LYS A 318 -19.67 -10.70 3.13
C LYS A 318 -18.95 -9.35 3.25
N ALA A 319 -17.62 -9.33 3.25
CA ALA A 319 -16.86 -8.09 3.26
C ALA A 319 -17.03 -7.38 1.91
N ARG A 320 -17.00 -8.11 0.81
CA ARG A 320 -17.27 -7.60 -0.55
C ARG A 320 -18.68 -7.05 -0.70
N GLU A 321 -19.69 -7.80 -0.25
CA GLU A 321 -21.08 -7.35 -0.23
C GLU A 321 -21.26 -6.03 0.55
N LYS A 322 -20.72 -5.95 1.77
CA LYS A 322 -20.77 -4.74 2.60
C LYS A 322 -20.05 -3.55 1.93
N ALA A 323 -18.91 -3.79 1.32
CA ALA A 323 -18.18 -2.74 0.60
C ALA A 323 -19.00 -2.18 -0.56
N LEU A 324 -19.70 -3.04 -1.32
CA LEU A 324 -20.61 -2.62 -2.39
C LEU A 324 -21.82 -1.86 -1.87
N GLU A 325 -22.44 -2.28 -0.76
CA GLU A 325 -23.54 -1.56 -0.12
C GLU A 325 -23.10 -0.15 0.33
N MET A 326 -21.91 -0.05 0.96
CA MET A 326 -21.35 1.24 1.36
C MET A 326 -21.06 2.12 0.14
N ALA A 327 -20.51 1.53 -0.93
CA ALA A 327 -20.24 2.22 -2.19
C ALA A 327 -21.55 2.76 -2.82
N ASP A 328 -22.64 2.01 -2.79
CA ASP A 328 -23.94 2.46 -3.29
C ASP A 328 -24.47 3.67 -2.53
N ILE A 329 -24.37 3.64 -1.20
CA ILE A 329 -24.79 4.78 -0.35
C ILE A 329 -23.97 6.02 -0.69
N ILE A 330 -22.65 5.90 -0.75
CA ILE A 330 -21.75 7.01 -1.06
C ILE A 330 -22.02 7.54 -2.47
N ARG A 331 -22.19 6.67 -3.45
CA ARG A 331 -22.49 7.05 -4.83
C ARG A 331 -23.84 7.75 -4.97
N GLY A 332 -24.82 7.37 -4.14
CA GLY A 332 -26.11 8.04 -4.08
C GLY A 332 -26.05 9.50 -3.62
N MET A 333 -25.01 9.86 -2.85
CA MET A 333 -24.77 11.24 -2.39
C MET A 333 -24.06 12.11 -3.46
N GLY A 334 -23.52 11.51 -4.53
CA GLY A 334 -22.74 12.21 -5.53
C GLY A 334 -21.43 12.80 -4.97
N PRO A 335 -20.99 14.00 -5.41
CA PRO A 335 -19.72 14.59 -4.98
C PRO A 335 -19.84 15.41 -3.67
N PHE A 336 -20.85 15.16 -2.83
CA PHE A 336 -21.14 15.96 -1.65
C PHE A 336 -20.62 15.31 -0.34
N GLN A 337 -20.56 16.15 0.70
CA GLN A 337 -20.29 15.74 2.07
C GLN A 337 -21.33 14.72 2.58
N PRO A 338 -20.99 13.79 3.52
CA PRO A 338 -19.75 13.85 4.33
C PRO A 338 -18.58 13.04 3.79
N HIS A 339 -18.70 12.33 2.67
CA HIS A 339 -17.66 11.42 2.18
C HIS A 339 -16.60 12.06 1.28
N ARG A 340 -16.74 13.35 0.97
CA ARG A 340 -15.69 14.11 0.27
C ARG A 340 -14.50 14.33 1.20
N LEU A 341 -13.28 14.17 0.67
CA LEU A 341 -12.07 14.49 1.41
C LEU A 341 -11.95 16.00 1.67
N PRO A 342 -11.27 16.40 2.74
CA PRO A 342 -10.92 17.80 2.97
C PRO A 342 -10.01 18.33 1.85
N GLU A 343 -10.01 19.64 1.64
CA GLU A 343 -9.29 20.28 0.55
C GLU A 343 -7.79 19.95 0.51
N SER A 344 -7.18 19.77 1.66
CA SER A 344 -5.77 19.40 1.81
C SER A 344 -5.41 18.02 1.25
N MET A 345 -6.39 17.15 1.08
CA MET A 345 -6.24 15.79 0.57
C MET A 345 -6.72 15.62 -0.87
N LEU A 346 -7.32 16.64 -1.48
CA LEU A 346 -7.84 16.52 -2.83
C LEU A 346 -6.71 16.37 -3.85
N GLU A 347 -6.75 15.31 -4.63
CA GLU A 347 -5.81 15.06 -5.72
C GLU A 347 -6.09 16.01 -6.90
N TYR A 348 -7.33 16.08 -7.34
CA TYR A 348 -7.76 16.95 -8.41
C TYR A 348 -8.77 17.97 -7.86
N THR A 349 -8.39 19.24 -7.83
CA THR A 349 -9.28 20.28 -7.34
C THR A 349 -9.16 21.55 -8.14
N SER A 350 -10.33 22.11 -8.50
CA SER A 350 -10.46 23.46 -9.03
C SER A 350 -10.72 24.52 -7.96
N VAL A 351 -10.76 24.11 -6.68
CA VAL A 351 -11.09 25.01 -5.56
C VAL A 351 -10.15 26.23 -5.49
N PRO A 352 -8.81 26.12 -5.61
CA PRO A 352 -7.94 27.28 -5.60
C PRO A 352 -8.27 28.32 -6.68
N GLU A 353 -8.55 27.86 -7.92
CA GLU A 353 -8.94 28.74 -9.00
C GLU A 353 -10.30 29.42 -8.76
N ILE A 354 -11.25 28.67 -8.17
CA ILE A 354 -12.57 29.19 -7.83
C ILE A 354 -12.43 30.25 -6.72
N LEU A 355 -11.65 29.97 -5.69
CA LEU A 355 -11.40 30.91 -4.58
C LEU A 355 -10.78 32.21 -5.09
N GLU A 356 -9.79 32.14 -5.98
CA GLU A 356 -9.18 33.35 -6.57
C GLU A 356 -10.20 34.14 -7.39
N LYS A 357 -11.04 33.48 -8.22
CA LYS A 357 -12.11 34.14 -8.98
C LYS A 357 -13.19 34.77 -8.10
N LEU A 358 -13.40 34.22 -6.90
CA LEU A 358 -14.42 34.71 -5.96
C LEU A 358 -13.87 35.67 -4.91
N LYS A 359 -12.56 35.87 -4.84
CA LYS A 359 -11.86 36.62 -3.80
C LYS A 359 -12.47 37.98 -3.49
N GLU A 360 -12.77 38.78 -4.52
CA GLU A 360 -13.38 40.10 -4.36
C GLU A 360 -14.87 40.07 -3.99
N ARG A 361 -15.50 38.88 -4.08
CA ARG A 361 -16.90 38.68 -3.75
C ARG A 361 -17.10 38.22 -2.30
N PHE A 362 -16.04 37.73 -1.65
CA PHE A 362 -16.09 37.42 -0.23
C PHE A 362 -16.09 38.71 0.57
N ILE A 363 -17.07 38.83 1.46
CA ILE A 363 -17.21 39.95 2.38
C ILE A 363 -16.79 39.44 3.75
N ASP A 364 -15.81 40.10 4.36
CA ASP A 364 -15.44 39.82 5.74
C ASP A 364 -16.63 40.05 6.64
N LYS A 365 -17.10 38.98 7.28
CA LYS A 365 -18.13 39.07 8.32
C LYS A 365 -17.53 39.62 9.58
N GLU A 366 -17.17 40.88 9.53
CA GLU A 366 -16.39 41.40 10.53
C GLU A 366 -17.03 42.25 11.58
N LYS A 367 -16.50 41.96 12.69
CA LYS A 367 -16.24 42.92 13.76
C LYS A 367 -17.44 43.76 14.14
N LYS A 368 -18.38 43.08 14.73
CA LYS A 368 -19.26 43.77 15.70
C LYS A 368 -18.56 43.90 17.05
#